data_d14f79e30aeca80baa84ee4648833027
#
_entry.id   d14f79e30aeca80baa84ee4648833027
#
_cell.length_a   1.000
_cell.length_b   1.000
_cell.length_c   1.000
_cell.angle_alpha   90.00
_cell.angle_beta   90.00
_cell.angle_gamma   90.00
#
_symmetry.space_group_name_H-M   'P 1'
#
loop_
_entity.id
_entity.type
_entity.pdbx_description
1 polymer ?
#
loop_
_entity_poly.entity_id
_entity_poly.type
_entity_poly.pdbx_seq_one_letter_code
_entity_poly.pdbx_strand_id
1 'polypeptide(L)'
;EPKLLIGLTSSSSAEVMKGCAAEAEGLIIPTSFAPITDVAKEVAALANANGGDADLHSAAAWENVMIIKRVIEAVGVTGDPANIEEERLAVRNGLEALETTEGLIGQITRVQDEGEALKPYVFVQAQAGNWTVIHDPR
;
A
#
# COMPACT_ATOMS: atom_id res chain seq x y z
N GLU A 1 -34.40 -1.56 8.72
CA GLU A 1 -33.71 -1.07 7.52
C GLU A 1 -32.20 -1.29 7.70
N PRO A 2 -31.50 -1.85 6.70
CA PRO A 2 -30.05 -1.97 6.76
C PRO A 2 -29.45 -0.57 6.83
N LYS A 3 -28.65 -0.30 7.85
CA LYS A 3 -27.90 0.93 7.96
C LYS A 3 -26.64 0.78 7.10
N LEU A 4 -26.33 1.79 6.29
CA LEU A 4 -25.05 1.85 5.62
C LEU A 4 -23.94 1.92 6.68
N LEU A 5 -23.03 0.95 6.64
CA LEU A 5 -21.88 0.90 7.53
C LEU A 5 -20.63 1.32 6.74
N ILE A 6 -19.97 2.37 7.20
CA ILE A 6 -18.73 2.86 6.61
C ILE A 6 -17.64 2.74 7.67
N GLY A 7 -16.57 2.05 7.35
CA GLY A 7 -15.41 1.87 8.22
C GLY A 7 -14.22 2.72 7.80
N LEU A 8 -13.19 2.70 8.62
CA LEU A 8 -11.90 3.31 8.35
C LEU A 8 -11.01 2.34 7.54
N THR A 9 -10.01 2.88 6.88
CA THR A 9 -9.01 2.13 6.11
C THR A 9 -8.34 1.00 6.92
N SER A 10 -8.12 1.21 8.22
CA SER A 10 -7.57 0.20 9.13
C SER A 10 -8.44 -1.05 9.29
N SER A 11 -9.73 -0.97 8.94
CA SER A 11 -10.63 -2.12 8.96
C SER A 11 -10.51 -3.04 7.73
N SER A 12 -9.63 -2.73 6.77
CA SER A 12 -9.43 -3.53 5.55
C SER A 12 -8.57 -4.79 5.74
N SER A 13 -8.27 -5.13 6.98
CA SER A 13 -7.49 -6.32 7.30
C SER A 13 -8.21 -7.61 6.91
N ALA A 14 -7.45 -8.60 6.43
CA ALA A 14 -7.92 -9.96 6.19
C ALA A 14 -8.50 -10.61 7.45
N GLU A 15 -8.03 -10.23 8.63
CA GLU A 15 -8.52 -10.74 9.92
C GLU A 15 -9.98 -10.38 10.19
N VAL A 16 -10.46 -9.25 9.67
CA VAL A 16 -11.88 -8.88 9.76
C VAL A 16 -12.74 -9.91 9.03
N MET A 17 -12.33 -10.33 7.83
CA MET A 17 -13.04 -11.36 7.07
C MET A 17 -12.94 -12.75 7.71
N LYS A 18 -11.83 -13.07 8.37
CA LYS A 18 -11.65 -14.35 9.08
C LYS A 18 -12.49 -14.44 10.36
N GLY A 19 -12.59 -13.34 11.09
CA GLY A 19 -13.22 -13.33 12.41
C GLY A 19 -14.67 -12.86 12.45
N CYS A 20 -15.07 -11.96 11.57
CA CYS A 20 -16.33 -11.22 11.63
C CYS A 20 -17.04 -11.09 10.27
N ALA A 21 -16.86 -12.04 9.35
CA ALA A 21 -17.37 -11.91 7.99
C ALA A 21 -18.91 -11.66 7.93
N ALA A 22 -19.67 -12.31 8.79
CA ALA A 22 -21.13 -12.19 8.82
C ALA A 22 -21.57 -10.80 9.35
N GLU A 23 -20.89 -10.30 10.37
CA GLU A 23 -21.18 -9.01 10.99
C GLU A 23 -20.69 -7.84 10.13
N ALA A 24 -19.65 -8.10 9.33
CA ALA A 24 -19.08 -7.12 8.40
C ALA A 24 -19.82 -7.04 7.07
N GLU A 25 -20.77 -7.92 6.79
CA GLU A 25 -21.48 -7.94 5.50
C GLU A 25 -22.08 -6.57 5.16
N GLY A 26 -21.72 -6.05 3.98
CA GLY A 26 -22.13 -4.72 3.52
C GLY A 26 -21.28 -3.55 4.02
N LEU A 27 -20.30 -3.78 4.91
CA LEU A 27 -19.34 -2.74 5.36
C LEU A 27 -18.55 -2.20 4.16
N ILE A 28 -18.56 -0.88 3.99
CA ILE A 28 -17.78 -0.18 2.97
C ILE A 28 -16.59 0.50 3.61
N ILE A 29 -15.41 0.35 3.02
CA ILE A 29 -14.20 1.04 3.46
C ILE A 29 -13.42 1.59 2.28
N PRO A 30 -12.78 2.78 2.43
CA PRO A 30 -11.74 3.22 1.54
C PRO A 30 -10.44 2.45 1.88
N THR A 31 -9.72 2.01 0.87
CA THR A 31 -8.41 1.37 1.06
C THR A 31 -7.42 1.81 -0.01
N SER A 32 -6.16 1.93 0.36
CA SER A 32 -5.07 2.23 -0.57
C SER A 32 -4.45 0.97 -1.19
N PHE A 33 -5.11 -0.18 -1.05
CA PHE A 33 -4.72 -1.41 -1.72
C PHE A 33 -5.92 -2.29 -2.07
N ALA A 34 -5.94 -2.74 -3.30
CA ALA A 34 -6.72 -3.87 -3.80
C ALA A 34 -6.00 -4.46 -5.02
N PRO A 35 -6.16 -5.74 -5.35
CA PRO A 35 -5.47 -6.38 -6.48
C PRO A 35 -6.13 -6.01 -7.83
N ILE A 36 -6.12 -4.72 -8.18
CA ILE A 36 -6.79 -4.15 -9.36
C ILE A 36 -5.83 -3.86 -10.52
N THR A 37 -4.53 -3.74 -10.27
CA THR A 37 -3.47 -3.67 -11.28
C THR A 37 -2.77 -5.01 -11.40
N ASP A 38 -2.03 -5.23 -12.48
CA ASP A 38 -1.31 -6.48 -12.65
C ASP A 38 -0.20 -6.64 -11.60
N VAL A 39 0.52 -5.55 -11.28
CA VAL A 39 1.53 -5.56 -10.21
C VAL A 39 0.89 -5.85 -8.84
N ALA A 40 -0.27 -5.25 -8.53
CA ALA A 40 -0.97 -5.52 -7.28
C ALA A 40 -1.45 -6.98 -7.19
N LYS A 41 -1.89 -7.58 -8.30
CA LYS A 41 -2.23 -9.01 -8.38
C LYS A 41 -1.03 -9.92 -8.16
N GLU A 42 0.14 -9.57 -8.76
CA GLU A 42 1.37 -10.30 -8.56
C GLU A 42 1.83 -10.27 -7.08
N VAL A 43 1.78 -9.11 -6.44
CA VAL A 43 2.10 -8.96 -5.01
C VAL A 43 1.14 -9.75 -4.14
N ALA A 44 -0.17 -9.73 -4.44
CA ALA A 44 -1.16 -10.52 -3.73
C ALA A 44 -0.91 -12.03 -3.90
N ALA A 45 -0.60 -12.48 -5.11
CA ALA A 45 -0.27 -13.87 -5.39
C ALA A 45 1.01 -14.32 -4.65
N LEU A 46 2.03 -13.44 -4.59
CA LEU A 46 3.26 -13.72 -3.86
C LEU A 46 3.02 -13.84 -2.35
N ALA A 47 2.20 -12.97 -1.76
CA ALA A 47 1.83 -13.05 -0.35
C ALA A 47 1.11 -14.37 -0.06
N ASN A 48 0.11 -14.73 -0.86
CA ASN A 48 -0.64 -15.98 -0.71
C ASN A 48 0.24 -17.22 -0.85
N ALA A 49 1.18 -17.23 -1.79
CA ALA A 49 2.12 -18.33 -1.98
C ALA A 49 3.06 -18.54 -0.76
N ASN A 50 3.26 -17.51 0.04
CA ASN A 50 4.06 -17.55 1.26
C ASN A 50 3.21 -17.66 2.55
N GLY A 51 1.93 -18.02 2.43
CA GLY A 51 1.05 -18.27 3.57
C GLY A 51 0.53 -17.01 4.26
N GLY A 52 0.63 -15.85 3.61
CA GLY A 52 0.10 -14.58 4.07
C GLY A 52 -1.06 -14.08 3.20
N ASP A 53 -1.70 -13.02 3.65
CA ASP A 53 -2.70 -12.29 2.87
C ASP A 53 -2.14 -10.92 2.48
N ALA A 54 -2.38 -10.51 1.24
CA ALA A 54 -2.07 -9.15 0.83
C ALA A 54 -3.19 -8.21 1.29
N ASP A 55 -2.87 -7.41 2.27
CA ASP A 55 -3.72 -6.34 2.76
C ASP A 55 -3.03 -4.96 2.62
N LEU A 56 -3.70 -3.92 3.07
CA LEU A 56 -3.17 -2.56 3.12
C LEU A 56 -1.75 -2.48 3.73
N HIS A 57 -1.51 -3.19 4.82
CA HIS A 57 -0.25 -3.06 5.57
C HIS A 57 0.91 -3.77 4.86
N SER A 58 0.69 -4.99 4.39
CA SER A 58 1.68 -5.74 3.61
C SER A 58 1.99 -5.05 2.28
N ALA A 59 0.98 -4.48 1.63
CA ALA A 59 1.14 -3.69 0.42
C ALA A 59 1.95 -2.41 0.65
N ALA A 60 1.66 -1.67 1.73
CA ALA A 60 2.43 -0.48 2.09
C ALA A 60 3.89 -0.81 2.42
N ALA A 61 4.14 -1.92 3.12
CA ALA A 61 5.50 -2.39 3.39
C ALA A 61 6.26 -2.71 2.10
N TRP A 62 5.61 -3.41 1.16
CA TRP A 62 6.19 -3.68 -0.16
C TRP A 62 6.54 -2.39 -0.91
N GLU A 63 5.60 -1.44 -1.02
CA GLU A 63 5.83 -0.17 -1.68
C GLU A 63 7.00 0.59 -1.06
N ASN A 64 7.08 0.66 0.27
CA ASN A 64 8.16 1.34 0.97
C ASN A 64 9.53 0.72 0.64
N VAL A 65 9.63 -0.61 0.63
CA VAL A 65 10.87 -1.31 0.24
C VAL A 65 11.24 -0.99 -1.21
N MET A 66 10.27 -0.98 -2.12
CA MET A 66 10.52 -0.70 -3.54
C MET A 66 10.90 0.76 -3.79
N ILE A 67 10.33 1.71 -3.04
CA ILE A 67 10.71 3.13 -3.08
C ILE A 67 12.15 3.30 -2.60
N ILE A 68 12.48 2.73 -1.43
CA ILE A 68 13.84 2.79 -0.88
C ILE A 68 14.85 2.15 -1.84
N LYS A 69 14.53 0.99 -2.40
CA LYS A 69 15.37 0.32 -3.40
C LYS A 69 15.66 1.23 -4.59
N ARG A 70 14.62 1.85 -5.18
CA ARG A 70 14.79 2.77 -6.33
C ARG A 70 15.70 3.94 -5.98
N VAL A 71 15.55 4.53 -4.80
CA VAL A 71 16.40 5.64 -4.36
C VAL A 71 17.83 5.18 -4.15
N ILE A 72 18.07 4.06 -3.48
CA ILE A 72 19.40 3.47 -3.27
C ILE A 72 20.11 3.26 -4.61
N GLU A 73 19.42 2.69 -5.59
CA GLU A 73 19.95 2.47 -6.93
C GLU A 73 20.23 3.79 -7.67
N ALA A 74 19.33 4.77 -7.54
CA ALA A 74 19.47 6.07 -8.22
C ALA A 74 20.63 6.91 -7.67
N VAL A 75 20.88 6.87 -6.36
CA VAL A 75 21.98 7.62 -5.73
C VAL A 75 23.31 6.86 -5.73
N GLY A 76 23.33 5.59 -6.19
CA GLY A 76 24.54 4.81 -6.37
C GLY A 76 25.20 4.36 -5.06
N VAL A 77 24.41 3.92 -4.08
CA VAL A 77 24.95 3.36 -2.81
C VAL A 77 25.86 2.18 -3.11
N THR A 78 27.08 2.20 -2.59
CA THR A 78 28.08 1.14 -2.76
C THR A 78 28.05 0.11 -1.63
N GLY A 79 27.59 0.51 -0.44
CA GLY A 79 27.64 -0.29 0.78
C GLY A 79 29.02 -0.35 1.42
N ASP A 80 29.94 0.53 1.04
CA ASP A 80 31.26 0.64 1.68
C ASP A 80 31.10 1.28 3.08
N PRO A 81 31.51 0.59 4.16
CA PRO A 81 31.45 1.15 5.51
C PRO A 81 32.16 2.49 5.66
N ALA A 82 33.17 2.79 4.83
CA ALA A 82 33.87 4.06 4.86
C ALA A 82 33.00 5.24 4.41
N ASN A 83 31.97 4.99 3.61
CA ASN A 83 31.08 5.99 3.00
C ASN A 83 29.69 6.05 3.65
N ILE A 84 29.47 5.32 4.73
CA ILE A 84 28.12 5.07 5.27
C ILE A 84 27.36 6.36 5.64
N GLU A 85 28.03 7.37 6.15
CA GLU A 85 27.40 8.64 6.53
C GLU A 85 26.98 9.43 5.30
N GLU A 86 27.84 9.50 4.29
CA GLU A 86 27.57 10.18 3.03
C GLU A 86 26.46 9.46 2.24
N GLU A 87 26.49 8.13 2.16
CA GLU A 87 25.49 7.33 1.49
C GLU A 87 24.11 7.43 2.16
N ARG A 88 24.04 7.44 3.50
CA ARG A 88 22.79 7.67 4.24
C ARG A 88 22.20 9.04 3.95
N LEU A 89 23.06 10.07 3.89
CA LEU A 89 22.63 11.42 3.54
C LEU A 89 22.11 11.48 2.10
N ALA A 90 22.80 10.83 1.18
CA ALA A 90 22.37 10.72 -0.22
C ALA A 90 21.01 10.04 -0.36
N VAL A 91 20.79 8.92 0.33
CA VAL A 91 19.48 8.22 0.34
C VAL A 91 18.39 9.11 0.94
N ARG A 92 18.65 9.77 2.08
CA ARG A 92 17.70 10.71 2.68
C ARG A 92 17.32 11.81 1.70
N ASN A 93 18.31 12.46 1.09
CA ASN A 93 18.06 13.55 0.14
C ASN A 93 17.35 13.05 -1.12
N GLY A 94 17.67 11.83 -1.58
CA GLY A 94 16.98 11.19 -2.70
C GLY A 94 15.50 10.90 -2.40
N LEU A 95 15.19 10.45 -1.18
CA LEU A 95 13.82 10.28 -0.73
C LEU A 95 13.09 11.63 -0.62
N GLU A 96 13.78 12.66 -0.15
CA GLU A 96 13.23 14.00 -0.02
C GLU A 96 12.95 14.68 -1.37
N ALA A 97 13.80 14.44 -2.36
CA ALA A 97 13.64 14.93 -3.72
C ALA A 97 12.63 14.16 -4.56
N LEU A 98 12.11 13.04 -4.06
CA LEU A 98 11.16 12.21 -4.79
C LEU A 98 9.78 12.87 -4.81
N GLU A 99 9.39 13.44 -5.94
CA GLU A 99 8.08 14.09 -6.10
C GLU A 99 6.96 13.08 -6.34
N THR A 100 7.22 12.10 -7.22
CA THR A 100 6.25 11.06 -7.57
C THR A 100 6.93 9.70 -7.74
N THR A 101 6.18 8.64 -7.50
CA THR A 101 6.60 7.26 -7.80
C THR A 101 5.41 6.38 -8.13
N GLU A 102 5.64 5.33 -8.90
CA GLU A 102 4.62 4.33 -9.17
C GLU A 102 4.42 3.44 -7.94
N GLY A 103 3.19 3.38 -7.46
CA GLY A 103 2.72 2.47 -6.43
C GLY A 103 1.96 1.27 -7.01
N LEU A 104 1.43 0.43 -6.15
CA LEU A 104 0.72 -0.79 -6.54
C LEU A 104 -0.62 -0.53 -7.24
N ILE A 105 -1.31 0.54 -6.86
CA ILE A 105 -2.62 0.87 -7.43
C ILE A 105 -2.66 2.23 -8.14
N GLY A 106 -1.49 2.78 -8.44
CA GLY A 106 -1.34 4.05 -9.16
C GLY A 106 -0.25 4.92 -8.56
N GLN A 107 -0.12 6.12 -9.08
CA GLN A 107 0.94 7.05 -8.70
C GLN A 107 0.81 7.50 -7.25
N ILE A 108 1.93 7.50 -6.55
CA ILE A 108 2.10 8.10 -5.22
C ILE A 108 2.78 9.46 -5.43
N THR A 109 2.19 10.52 -4.90
CA THR A 109 2.72 11.88 -4.99
C THR A 109 3.07 12.38 -3.59
N ARG A 110 4.29 12.87 -3.42
CA ARG A 110 4.73 13.44 -2.16
C ARG A 110 4.18 14.86 -2.00
N VAL A 111 3.68 15.17 -0.80
CA VAL A 111 3.35 16.54 -0.43
C VAL A 111 4.63 17.20 0.10
N GLN A 112 5.12 18.18 -0.65
CA GLN A 112 6.34 18.90 -0.28
C GLN A 112 6.15 19.58 1.09
N ASP A 113 7.22 19.57 1.89
CA ASP A 113 7.28 20.20 3.22
C ASP A 113 6.38 19.62 4.32
N GLU A 114 5.46 18.71 4.01
CA GLU A 114 4.56 18.09 4.99
C GLU A 114 4.97 16.68 5.40
N GLY A 115 5.86 16.04 4.65
CA GLY A 115 6.28 14.66 4.88
C GLY A 115 5.20 13.62 4.60
N GLU A 116 4.10 14.04 3.98
CA GLU A 116 2.98 13.19 3.60
C GLU A 116 3.09 12.71 2.16
N ALA A 117 2.31 11.68 1.83
CA ALA A 117 2.17 11.17 0.48
C ALA A 117 0.71 10.92 0.13
N LEU A 118 0.30 11.43 -1.02
CA LEU A 118 -1.02 11.17 -1.59
C LEU A 118 -0.96 9.88 -2.40
N LYS A 119 -1.91 8.99 -2.12
CA LYS A 119 -2.08 7.71 -2.82
C LYS A 119 -3.51 7.61 -3.36
N PRO A 120 -3.72 6.91 -4.48
CA PRO A 120 -5.07 6.54 -4.88
C PRO A 120 -5.76 5.68 -3.82
N TYR A 121 -7.07 5.84 -3.72
CA TYR A 121 -7.94 5.01 -2.90
C TYR A 121 -9.00 4.35 -3.76
N VAL A 122 -9.32 3.13 -3.43
CA VAL A 122 -10.49 2.41 -3.95
C VAL A 122 -11.47 2.20 -2.82
N PHE A 123 -12.73 1.99 -3.15
CA PHE A 123 -13.73 1.58 -2.17
C PHE A 123 -14.00 0.09 -2.34
N VAL A 124 -13.91 -0.62 -1.23
CA VAL A 124 -14.26 -2.04 -1.17
C VAL A 124 -15.42 -2.25 -0.22
N GLN A 125 -16.20 -3.29 -0.49
CA GLN A 125 -17.32 -3.71 0.34
C GLN A 125 -17.12 -5.16 0.77
N ALA A 126 -17.42 -5.45 2.01
CA ALA A 126 -17.50 -6.82 2.51
C ALA A 126 -18.72 -7.52 1.86
N GLN A 127 -18.46 -8.56 1.09
CA GLN A 127 -19.47 -9.34 0.38
C GLN A 127 -19.11 -10.83 0.44
N ALA A 128 -19.99 -11.62 1.03
CA ALA A 128 -19.82 -13.08 1.15
C ALA A 128 -18.45 -13.49 1.71
N GLY A 129 -17.98 -12.79 2.73
CA GLY A 129 -16.71 -13.06 3.40
C GLY A 129 -15.46 -12.59 2.65
N ASN A 130 -15.60 -11.74 1.64
CA ASN A 130 -14.49 -11.20 0.87
C ASN A 130 -14.60 -9.68 0.71
N TRP A 131 -13.46 -9.01 0.51
CA TRP A 131 -13.44 -7.62 0.09
C TRP A 131 -13.63 -7.53 -1.43
N THR A 132 -14.73 -6.92 -1.86
CA THR A 132 -15.06 -6.71 -3.28
C THR A 132 -14.90 -5.23 -3.62
N VAL A 133 -14.16 -4.90 -4.67
CA VAL A 133 -14.03 -3.51 -5.14
C VAL A 133 -15.37 -3.07 -5.73
N ILE A 134 -15.90 -1.98 -5.19
CA ILE A 134 -17.17 -1.37 -5.62
C ILE A 134 -16.97 -0.02 -6.32
N HIS A 135 -15.82 0.60 -6.13
CA HIS A 135 -15.47 1.85 -6.82
C HIS A 135 -13.95 1.96 -6.97
N ASP A 136 -13.52 2.22 -8.20
CA ASP A 136 -12.14 2.51 -8.59
C ASP A 136 -12.15 3.87 -9.33
N PRO A 137 -11.59 4.92 -8.74
CA PRO A 137 -11.65 6.27 -9.32
C PRO A 137 -10.59 6.55 -10.40
N ARG A 138 -9.77 5.58 -10.76
CA ARG A 138 -8.69 5.72 -11.77
C ARG A 138 -9.23 5.77 -13.17
#